data_40b760ab9243249e2e4b84374d1c50c2
#
_entry.id   40b760ab9243249e2e4b84374d1c50c2
#
_cell.length_a   1.000
_cell.length_b   1.000
_cell.length_c   1.000
_cell.angle_alpha   90.00
_cell.angle_beta   90.00
_cell.angle_gamma   90.00
#
_symmetry.space_group_name_H-M   'P 1'
#
loop_
_entity.id
_entity.type
_entity.pdbx_description
1 polymer ?
#
loop_
_entity_poly.entity_id
_entity_poly.type
_entity_poly.pdbx_seq_one_letter_code
_entity_poly.pdbx_strand_id
1 'polypeptide(L)'
;KQMVKDAIDNFGQLDCVVNNAGILRDRMFHKMSIEEWHSVIDVHLHGTFYISRAAAEHFRERETGSYVHMTSTSGLIGNFGQANYAAAKLGIVALSKSIALDLGRYNVRSNCIAPFAWTRMIGTIPITDEAQKERVERLKEMTPDKIAPMAVYLLSDEAKEVTGQIFAVRNNEIFLMGQNRPLRSIHRGEGWSPEAIAEHAIPAFKSDLYPLDRSQDIWPWDPV
;
A
#
# COMPACT_ATOMS: atom_id res chain seq x y z
N LYS A 1 17.24 0.20 -14.37
CA LYS A 1 18.27 1.23 -14.66
C LYS A 1 18.05 1.86 -16.02
N GLN A 2 17.83 1.09 -17.10
CA GLN A 2 17.67 1.67 -18.45
C GLN A 2 16.54 2.70 -18.52
N MET A 3 15.35 2.38 -18.02
CA MET A 3 14.18 3.28 -18.03
C MET A 3 14.47 4.64 -17.37
N VAL A 4 15.17 4.66 -16.23
CA VAL A 4 15.56 5.91 -15.55
C VAL A 4 16.59 6.67 -16.36
N LYS A 5 17.58 5.96 -16.93
CA LYS A 5 18.57 6.56 -17.82
C LYS A 5 17.91 7.18 -19.05
N ASP A 6 17.00 6.47 -19.70
CA ASP A 6 16.28 6.95 -20.87
C ASP A 6 15.46 8.23 -20.56
N ALA A 7 14.82 8.29 -19.37
CA ALA A 7 14.12 9.49 -18.93
C ALA A 7 15.08 10.69 -18.80
N ILE A 8 16.21 10.50 -18.14
CA ILE A 8 17.22 11.56 -17.94
C ILE A 8 17.84 11.98 -19.30
N ASP A 9 18.20 11.01 -20.15
CA ASP A 9 18.81 11.29 -21.44
C ASP A 9 17.89 12.07 -22.40
N ASN A 10 16.56 11.79 -22.36
CA ASN A 10 15.60 12.44 -23.26
C ASN A 10 15.02 13.75 -22.72
N PHE A 11 14.89 13.90 -21.39
CA PHE A 11 14.22 15.05 -20.78
C PHE A 11 15.16 15.90 -19.92
N GLY A 12 16.42 15.54 -19.79
CA GLY A 12 17.44 16.26 -19.02
C GLY A 12 17.41 15.96 -17.52
N GLN A 13 16.27 15.54 -16.98
CA GLN A 13 16.10 15.23 -15.55
C GLN A 13 14.95 14.26 -15.30
N LEU A 14 14.92 13.72 -14.08
CA LEU A 14 13.80 12.96 -13.52
C LEU A 14 13.44 13.58 -12.16
N ASP A 15 12.19 13.96 -11.95
CA ASP A 15 11.72 14.63 -10.74
C ASP A 15 10.87 13.71 -9.87
N CYS A 16 10.12 12.82 -10.52
CA CYS A 16 9.12 11.99 -9.86
C CYS A 16 9.12 10.55 -10.37
N VAL A 17 8.78 9.62 -9.48
CA VAL A 17 8.57 8.20 -9.83
C VAL A 17 7.23 7.73 -9.28
N VAL A 18 6.38 7.18 -10.15
CA VAL A 18 5.14 6.49 -9.77
C VAL A 18 5.30 4.99 -10.03
N ASN A 19 5.35 4.20 -8.98
CA ASN A 19 5.38 2.74 -9.06
C ASN A 19 3.94 2.19 -9.04
N ASN A 20 3.37 1.98 -10.22
CA ASN A 20 1.96 1.58 -10.41
C ASN A 20 1.80 0.18 -11.02
N ALA A 21 2.83 -0.39 -11.64
CA ALA A 21 2.76 -1.69 -12.29
C ALA A 21 2.30 -2.80 -11.32
N GLY A 22 1.40 -3.67 -11.79
CA GLY A 22 0.88 -4.74 -10.94
C GLY A 22 0.11 -5.81 -11.69
N ILE A 23 0.03 -6.98 -11.08
CA ILE A 23 -0.74 -8.14 -11.53
C ILE A 23 -1.44 -8.81 -10.34
N LEU A 24 -2.43 -9.63 -10.62
CA LEU A 24 -3.07 -10.51 -9.63
C LEU A 24 -2.87 -11.98 -9.99
N ARG A 25 -2.65 -12.81 -8.98
CA ARG A 25 -2.65 -14.27 -9.02
C ARG A 25 -3.29 -14.77 -7.73
N ASP A 26 -4.60 -14.50 -7.60
CA ASP A 26 -5.37 -14.79 -6.40
C ASP A 26 -5.58 -16.30 -6.26
N ARG A 27 -5.27 -16.83 -5.09
CA ARG A 27 -5.40 -18.24 -4.74
C ARG A 27 -5.45 -18.41 -3.23
N MET A 28 -6.35 -19.24 -2.72
CA MET A 28 -6.35 -19.59 -1.29
C MET A 28 -4.97 -20.11 -0.88
N PHE A 29 -4.47 -19.66 0.26
CA PHE A 29 -3.08 -19.86 0.69
C PHE A 29 -2.57 -21.30 0.55
N HIS A 30 -3.37 -22.29 0.98
CA HIS A 30 -3.00 -23.71 0.89
C HIS A 30 -2.98 -24.30 -0.53
N LYS A 31 -3.44 -23.53 -1.54
CA LYS A 31 -3.46 -23.92 -2.97
C LYS A 31 -2.56 -23.03 -3.83
N MET A 32 -1.99 -21.99 -3.24
CA MET A 32 -1.12 -21.05 -3.97
C MET A 32 0.16 -21.73 -4.40
N SER A 33 0.49 -21.67 -5.69
CA SER A 33 1.74 -22.20 -6.19
C SER A 33 2.91 -21.26 -5.93
N ILE A 34 4.13 -21.80 -5.99
CA ILE A 34 5.35 -20.99 -5.84
C ILE A 34 5.49 -20.00 -7.00
N GLU A 35 5.08 -20.38 -8.21
CA GLU A 35 5.08 -19.51 -9.40
C GLU A 35 4.08 -18.36 -9.26
N GLU A 36 2.87 -18.62 -8.72
CA GLU A 36 1.87 -17.58 -8.41
C GLU A 36 2.41 -16.59 -7.36
N TRP A 37 3.13 -17.10 -6.37
CA TRP A 37 3.81 -16.27 -5.37
C TRP A 37 4.90 -15.40 -6.02
N HIS A 38 5.87 -16.01 -6.69
CA HIS A 38 7.00 -15.27 -7.27
C HIS A 38 6.56 -14.25 -8.30
N SER A 39 5.64 -14.59 -9.19
CA SER A 39 5.19 -13.66 -10.24
C SER A 39 4.61 -12.36 -9.66
N VAL A 40 3.90 -12.43 -8.55
CA VAL A 40 3.33 -11.26 -7.88
C VAL A 40 4.40 -10.47 -7.12
N ILE A 41 5.26 -11.14 -6.36
CA ILE A 41 6.37 -10.49 -5.64
C ILE A 41 7.32 -9.79 -6.61
N ASP A 42 7.66 -10.43 -7.71
CA ASP A 42 8.60 -9.88 -8.71
C ASP A 42 8.08 -8.60 -9.36
N VAL A 43 6.82 -8.61 -9.78
CA VAL A 43 6.23 -7.43 -10.43
C VAL A 43 6.02 -6.29 -9.43
N HIS A 44 5.43 -6.58 -8.26
CA HIS A 44 5.05 -5.54 -7.32
C HIS A 44 6.22 -5.05 -6.48
N LEU A 45 6.86 -5.95 -5.70
CA LEU A 45 7.86 -5.56 -4.72
C LEU A 45 9.23 -5.35 -5.35
N HIS A 46 9.73 -6.32 -6.09
CA HIS A 46 11.02 -6.20 -6.76
C HIS A 46 10.98 -5.13 -7.84
N GLY A 47 9.89 -5.03 -8.63
CA GLY A 47 9.72 -3.97 -9.63
C GLY A 47 9.78 -2.58 -9.00
N THR A 48 9.04 -2.36 -7.91
CA THR A 48 9.07 -1.11 -7.13
C THR A 48 10.47 -0.82 -6.61
N PHE A 49 11.15 -1.82 -6.03
CA PHE A 49 12.51 -1.66 -5.54
C PHE A 49 13.49 -1.28 -6.67
N TYR A 50 13.46 -1.98 -7.79
CA TYR A 50 14.42 -1.75 -8.88
C TYR A 50 14.31 -0.35 -9.49
N ILE A 51 13.10 0.15 -9.70
CA ILE A 51 12.88 1.50 -10.25
C ILE A 51 13.27 2.55 -9.22
N SER A 52 12.81 2.40 -7.98
CA SER A 52 13.11 3.35 -6.91
C SER A 52 14.61 3.43 -6.63
N ARG A 53 15.31 2.28 -6.56
CA ARG A 53 16.76 2.24 -6.38
C ARG A 53 17.54 2.87 -7.55
N ALA A 54 17.03 2.70 -8.77
CA ALA A 54 17.67 3.31 -9.95
C ALA A 54 17.56 4.85 -9.96
N ALA A 55 16.44 5.41 -9.46
CA ALA A 55 16.24 6.85 -9.38
C ALA A 55 16.89 7.49 -8.14
N ALA A 56 17.13 6.71 -7.07
CA ALA A 56 17.55 7.23 -5.77
C ALA A 56 18.86 8.03 -5.80
N GLU A 57 19.84 7.62 -6.62
CA GLU A 57 21.12 8.32 -6.72
C GLU A 57 20.95 9.68 -7.40
N HIS A 58 20.20 9.73 -8.48
CA HIS A 58 19.86 10.96 -9.18
C HIS A 58 19.11 11.97 -8.26
N PHE A 59 18.12 11.49 -7.51
CA PHE A 59 17.38 12.34 -6.56
C PHE A 59 18.27 12.84 -5.42
N ARG A 60 19.13 11.97 -4.90
CA ARG A 60 20.09 12.33 -3.85
C ARG A 60 21.07 13.42 -4.31
N GLU A 61 21.62 13.29 -5.52
CA GLU A 61 22.58 14.26 -6.09
C GLU A 61 21.94 15.62 -6.37
N ARG A 62 20.67 15.61 -6.78
CA ARG A 62 19.89 16.83 -7.03
C ARG A 62 19.26 17.44 -5.77
N GLU A 63 19.33 16.73 -4.64
CA GLU A 63 18.67 17.10 -3.38
C GLU A 63 17.17 17.39 -3.54
N THR A 64 16.52 16.69 -4.45
CA THR A 64 15.07 16.77 -4.71
C THR A 64 14.57 15.52 -5.40
N GLY A 65 13.32 15.14 -5.13
CA GLY A 65 12.65 14.03 -5.79
C GLY A 65 11.42 13.55 -5.03
N SER A 66 10.51 12.89 -5.71
CA SER A 66 9.31 12.37 -5.07
C SER A 66 8.92 10.99 -5.61
N TYR A 67 8.58 10.09 -4.70
CA TYR A 67 8.06 8.77 -5.01
C TYR A 67 6.60 8.66 -4.57
N VAL A 68 5.77 8.06 -5.44
CA VAL A 68 4.45 7.55 -5.10
C VAL A 68 4.39 6.06 -5.44
N HIS A 69 4.04 5.26 -4.46
CA HIS A 69 3.94 3.81 -4.61
C HIS A 69 2.50 3.35 -4.42
N MET A 70 1.99 2.53 -5.35
CA MET A 70 0.66 1.94 -5.21
C MET A 70 0.72 0.73 -4.28
N THR A 71 0.16 0.89 -3.07
CA THR A 71 -0.10 -0.18 -2.11
C THR A 71 -1.53 -0.72 -2.26
N SER A 72 -2.07 -1.36 -1.22
CA SER A 72 -3.45 -1.85 -1.21
C SER A 72 -3.93 -2.07 0.22
N THR A 73 -5.21 -1.89 0.45
CA THR A 73 -5.87 -2.29 1.70
C THR A 73 -5.80 -3.80 1.95
N SER A 74 -5.65 -4.61 0.91
CA SER A 74 -5.35 -6.05 1.07
C SER A 74 -4.05 -6.30 1.83
N GLY A 75 -3.05 -5.43 1.68
CA GLY A 75 -1.81 -5.50 2.46
C GLY A 75 -1.91 -4.80 3.82
N LEU A 76 -2.68 -3.72 3.90
CA LEU A 76 -2.80 -2.92 5.14
C LEU A 76 -3.73 -3.56 6.17
N ILE A 77 -4.78 -4.23 5.70
CA ILE A 77 -5.85 -4.81 6.52
C ILE A 77 -5.86 -6.34 6.32
N GLY A 78 -6.21 -6.79 5.12
CA GLY A 78 -6.27 -8.20 4.76
C GLY A 78 -7.29 -8.47 3.66
N ASN A 79 -7.15 -9.63 3.00
CA ASN A 79 -8.15 -10.17 2.09
C ASN A 79 -7.96 -11.66 1.86
N PHE A 80 -9.03 -12.39 1.52
CA PHE A 80 -8.93 -13.81 1.19
C PHE A 80 -8.20 -14.03 -0.15
N GLY A 81 -7.43 -15.11 -0.22
CA GLY A 81 -6.80 -15.57 -1.45
C GLY A 81 -5.68 -14.68 -1.99
N GLN A 82 -5.20 -13.70 -1.25
CA GLN A 82 -4.24 -12.69 -1.70
C GLN A 82 -2.96 -12.66 -0.87
N ALA A 83 -2.49 -13.78 -0.36
CA ALA A 83 -1.30 -13.83 0.48
C ALA A 83 -0.05 -13.25 -0.21
N ASN A 84 0.18 -13.59 -1.49
CA ASN A 84 1.26 -13.05 -2.32
C ASN A 84 1.11 -11.53 -2.52
N TYR A 85 -0.08 -11.11 -2.92
CA TYR A 85 -0.39 -9.70 -3.20
C TYR A 85 -0.32 -8.84 -1.91
N ALA A 86 -0.93 -9.31 -0.82
CA ALA A 86 -0.91 -8.63 0.47
C ALA A 86 0.53 -8.46 1.00
N ALA A 87 1.34 -9.53 0.93
CA ALA A 87 2.75 -9.48 1.31
C ALA A 87 3.54 -8.45 0.48
N ALA A 88 3.37 -8.46 -0.86
CA ALA A 88 4.01 -7.50 -1.74
C ALA A 88 3.59 -6.06 -1.43
N LYS A 89 2.29 -5.81 -1.25
CA LYS A 89 1.73 -4.47 -1.03
C LYS A 89 2.08 -3.90 0.33
N LEU A 90 2.15 -4.72 1.39
CA LEU A 90 2.66 -4.29 2.68
C LEU A 90 4.19 -4.11 2.65
N GLY A 91 4.92 -4.94 1.91
CA GLY A 91 6.35 -4.78 1.67
C GLY A 91 6.69 -3.45 0.98
N ILE A 92 5.86 -3.00 0.04
CA ILE A 92 5.99 -1.68 -0.61
C ILE A 92 5.84 -0.54 0.42
N VAL A 93 4.94 -0.66 1.39
CA VAL A 93 4.79 0.34 2.47
C VAL A 93 6.06 0.44 3.31
N ALA A 94 6.63 -0.71 3.70
CA ALA A 94 7.88 -0.75 4.44
C ALA A 94 9.04 -0.14 3.63
N LEU A 95 9.14 -0.48 2.34
CA LEU A 95 10.12 0.09 1.42
C LEU A 95 9.97 1.61 1.30
N SER A 96 8.76 2.11 1.11
CA SER A 96 8.47 3.56 1.03
C SER A 96 8.91 4.31 2.29
N LYS A 97 8.65 3.76 3.47
CA LYS A 97 9.11 4.34 4.74
C LYS A 97 10.63 4.38 4.86
N SER A 98 11.30 3.30 4.45
CA SER A 98 12.76 3.24 4.45
C SER A 98 13.36 4.26 3.49
N ILE A 99 12.80 4.41 2.29
CA ILE A 99 13.22 5.45 1.33
C ILE A 99 13.04 6.85 1.94
N ALA A 100 11.88 7.13 2.56
CA ALA A 100 11.60 8.42 3.20
C ALA A 100 12.60 8.74 4.32
N LEU A 101 13.00 7.75 5.12
CA LEU A 101 13.98 7.91 6.19
C LEU A 101 15.41 8.11 5.63
N ASP A 102 15.82 7.29 4.68
CA ASP A 102 17.19 7.31 4.14
C ASP A 102 17.48 8.57 3.32
N LEU A 103 16.48 9.03 2.56
CA LEU A 103 16.63 10.12 1.59
C LEU A 103 16.00 11.45 2.04
N GLY A 104 15.31 11.50 3.18
CA GLY A 104 14.63 12.70 3.66
C GLY A 104 15.58 13.89 3.86
N ARG A 105 16.83 13.66 4.30
CA ARG A 105 17.85 14.70 4.43
C ARG A 105 18.26 15.36 3.11
N TYR A 106 17.88 14.75 1.99
CA TYR A 106 18.09 15.26 0.63
C TYR A 106 16.79 15.78 0.00
N ASN A 107 15.80 16.13 0.80
CA ASN A 107 14.49 16.60 0.36
C ASN A 107 13.74 15.62 -0.56
N VAL A 108 14.05 14.32 -0.51
CA VAL A 108 13.37 13.29 -1.26
C VAL A 108 12.22 12.73 -0.43
N ARG A 109 11.02 12.74 -1.00
CA ARG A 109 9.79 12.28 -0.36
C ARG A 109 9.35 10.92 -0.92
N SER A 110 8.69 10.13 -0.10
CA SER A 110 8.16 8.82 -0.51
C SER A 110 6.86 8.54 0.23
N ASN A 111 5.77 8.35 -0.52
CA ASN A 111 4.44 8.12 0.01
C ASN A 111 3.75 6.95 -0.70
N CYS A 112 2.71 6.41 -0.07
CA CYS A 112 1.91 5.31 -0.61
C CYS A 112 0.46 5.73 -0.85
N ILE A 113 -0.15 5.23 -1.94
CA ILE A 113 -1.58 5.28 -2.18
C ILE A 113 -2.14 3.86 -2.21
N ALA A 114 -3.21 3.61 -1.47
CA ALA A 114 -4.04 2.42 -1.56
C ALA A 114 -5.31 2.76 -2.36
N PRO A 115 -5.31 2.51 -3.68
CA PRO A 115 -6.41 2.94 -4.55
C PRO A 115 -7.58 1.97 -4.49
N PHE A 116 -8.80 2.51 -4.49
CA PHE A 116 -10.02 1.79 -4.84
C PHE A 116 -10.47 2.29 -6.21
N ALA A 117 -10.26 1.50 -7.25
CA ALA A 117 -10.67 1.87 -8.59
C ALA A 117 -11.31 0.67 -9.30
N TRP A 118 -12.43 0.94 -9.98
CA TRP A 118 -13.03 -0.02 -10.86
C TRP A 118 -12.13 -0.22 -12.08
N THR A 119 -11.58 -1.40 -12.22
CA THR A 119 -10.68 -1.74 -13.31
C THR A 119 -11.09 -3.06 -13.94
N ARG A 120 -10.49 -3.42 -15.07
CA ARG A 120 -10.66 -4.75 -15.69
C ARG A 120 -10.38 -5.91 -14.73
N MET A 121 -9.61 -5.67 -13.66
CA MET A 121 -9.28 -6.68 -12.64
C MET A 121 -10.44 -6.96 -11.68
N ILE A 122 -11.40 -6.03 -11.53
CA ILE A 122 -12.54 -6.14 -10.61
C ILE A 122 -13.84 -6.50 -11.35
N GLY A 123 -13.87 -6.36 -12.68
CA GLY A 123 -15.07 -6.47 -13.53
C GLY A 123 -15.76 -7.85 -13.61
N THR A 124 -15.39 -8.81 -12.76
CA THR A 124 -15.95 -10.19 -12.76
C THR A 124 -16.91 -10.46 -11.59
N ILE A 125 -17.43 -9.42 -10.93
CA ILE A 125 -18.41 -9.61 -9.83
C ILE A 125 -19.72 -10.16 -10.43
N PRO A 126 -20.19 -11.34 -10.01
CA PRO A 126 -21.47 -11.89 -10.49
C PRO A 126 -22.62 -11.00 -10.03
N ILE A 127 -23.52 -10.65 -10.94
CA ILE A 127 -24.77 -9.94 -10.61
C ILE A 127 -25.86 -10.99 -10.43
N THR A 128 -26.34 -11.17 -9.22
CA THR A 128 -27.35 -12.18 -8.88
C THR A 128 -28.74 -11.59 -8.62
N ASP A 129 -28.83 -10.30 -8.32
CA ASP A 129 -30.08 -9.57 -8.03
C ASP A 129 -29.97 -8.08 -8.37
N GLU A 130 -31.08 -7.35 -8.31
CA GLU A 130 -31.13 -5.91 -8.67
C GLU A 130 -30.36 -5.03 -7.67
N ALA A 131 -30.34 -5.37 -6.38
CA ALA A 131 -29.56 -4.63 -5.39
C ALA A 131 -28.03 -4.74 -5.64
N GLN A 132 -27.58 -5.93 -6.05
CA GLN A 132 -26.18 -6.11 -6.48
C GLN A 132 -25.88 -5.33 -7.76
N LYS A 133 -26.83 -5.26 -8.70
CA LYS A 133 -26.65 -4.49 -9.93
C LYS A 133 -26.48 -3.00 -9.63
N GLU A 134 -27.33 -2.42 -8.79
CA GLU A 134 -27.21 -1.03 -8.37
C GLU A 134 -25.87 -0.77 -7.64
N ARG A 135 -25.44 -1.70 -6.78
CA ARG A 135 -24.15 -1.61 -6.11
C ARG A 135 -23.00 -1.65 -7.11
N VAL A 136 -23.04 -2.53 -8.09
CA VAL A 136 -22.00 -2.62 -9.15
C VAL A 136 -21.97 -1.34 -9.97
N GLU A 137 -23.10 -0.72 -10.29
CA GLU A 137 -23.12 0.56 -11.02
C GLU A 137 -22.46 1.68 -10.19
N ARG A 138 -22.73 1.76 -8.88
CA ARG A 138 -22.00 2.70 -7.98
C ARG A 138 -20.51 2.41 -7.90
N LEU A 139 -20.11 1.14 -7.86
CA LEU A 139 -18.70 0.76 -7.86
C LEU A 139 -17.97 1.15 -9.16
N LYS A 140 -18.66 1.20 -10.30
CA LYS A 140 -18.10 1.66 -11.57
C LYS A 140 -17.77 3.14 -11.58
N GLU A 141 -18.37 3.94 -10.71
CA GLU A 141 -18.05 5.36 -10.54
C GLU A 141 -16.67 5.58 -9.90
N MET A 142 -16.09 4.58 -9.25
CA MET A 142 -14.71 4.61 -8.75
C MET A 142 -13.72 4.47 -9.91
N THR A 143 -13.67 5.45 -10.77
CA THR A 143 -12.81 5.44 -11.95
C THR A 143 -11.34 5.73 -11.58
N PRO A 144 -10.35 5.23 -12.36
CA PRO A 144 -8.92 5.46 -12.05
C PRO A 144 -8.50 6.93 -12.03
N ASP A 145 -9.19 7.80 -12.77
CA ASP A 145 -8.93 9.25 -12.79
C ASP A 145 -9.18 9.92 -11.44
N LYS A 146 -10.03 9.36 -10.57
CA LYS A 146 -10.24 9.85 -9.21
C LYS A 146 -9.04 9.60 -8.27
N ILE A 147 -8.13 8.70 -8.64
CA ILE A 147 -6.89 8.45 -7.89
C ILE A 147 -5.80 9.44 -8.28
N ALA A 148 -5.78 9.88 -9.54
CA ALA A 148 -4.72 10.72 -10.10
C ALA A 148 -4.48 12.03 -9.34
N PRO A 149 -5.51 12.79 -8.88
CA PRO A 149 -5.29 14.03 -8.14
C PRO A 149 -4.43 13.85 -6.89
N MET A 150 -4.63 12.74 -6.13
CA MET A 150 -3.82 12.45 -4.95
C MET A 150 -2.37 12.15 -5.33
N ALA A 151 -2.14 11.41 -6.40
CA ALA A 151 -0.79 11.14 -6.89
C ALA A 151 -0.09 12.42 -7.34
N VAL A 152 -0.77 13.28 -8.11
CA VAL A 152 -0.24 14.56 -8.57
C VAL A 152 0.10 15.48 -7.39
N TYR A 153 -0.80 15.59 -6.39
CA TYR A 153 -0.54 16.37 -5.19
C TYR A 153 0.71 15.86 -4.44
N LEU A 154 0.82 14.56 -4.19
CA LEU A 154 1.98 14.00 -3.48
C LEU A 154 3.31 14.18 -4.23
N LEU A 155 3.27 14.36 -5.54
CA LEU A 155 4.46 14.59 -6.37
C LEU A 155 4.80 16.08 -6.49
N SER A 156 3.87 16.98 -6.20
CA SER A 156 4.05 18.44 -6.30
C SER A 156 4.83 19.02 -5.11
N ASP A 157 5.31 20.24 -5.25
CA ASP A 157 6.00 21.01 -4.19
C ASP A 157 5.06 21.38 -3.04
N GLU A 158 3.76 21.42 -3.28
CA GLU A 158 2.75 21.67 -2.23
C GLU A 158 2.73 20.59 -1.16
N ALA A 159 3.23 19.39 -1.47
CA ALA A 159 3.32 18.27 -0.54
C ALA A 159 4.69 18.15 0.17
N LYS A 160 5.47 19.24 0.25
CA LYS A 160 6.84 19.23 0.82
C LYS A 160 6.92 18.67 2.25
N GLU A 161 5.87 18.84 3.05
CA GLU A 161 5.80 18.35 4.44
C GLU A 161 5.21 16.91 4.52
N VAL A 162 4.84 16.29 3.38
CA VAL A 162 4.17 14.99 3.35
C VAL A 162 5.14 13.92 2.86
N THR A 163 5.64 13.11 3.79
CA THR A 163 6.51 11.96 3.47
C THR A 163 6.25 10.80 4.44
N GLY A 164 6.48 9.56 3.98
CA GLY A 164 6.28 8.35 4.76
C GLY A 164 4.80 8.04 5.05
N GLN A 165 3.86 8.68 4.37
CA GLN A 165 2.43 8.55 4.62
C GLN A 165 1.76 7.53 3.71
N ILE A 166 0.59 7.07 4.13
CA ILE A 166 -0.24 6.12 3.40
C ILE A 166 -1.64 6.72 3.29
N PHE A 167 -2.11 6.91 2.07
CA PHE A 167 -3.47 7.39 1.80
C PHE A 167 -4.27 6.32 1.09
N ALA A 168 -5.51 6.08 1.54
CA ALA A 168 -6.46 5.34 0.73
C ALA A 168 -7.37 6.34 0.00
N VAL A 169 -7.63 6.07 -1.27
CA VAL A 169 -8.51 6.90 -2.12
C VAL A 169 -9.62 6.01 -2.65
N ARG A 170 -10.86 6.37 -2.32
CA ARG A 170 -12.06 5.59 -2.64
C ARG A 170 -13.14 6.54 -3.16
N ASN A 171 -13.37 6.54 -4.46
CA ASN A 171 -14.24 7.50 -5.13
C ASN A 171 -13.83 8.95 -4.81
N ASN A 172 -14.66 9.73 -4.14
CA ASN A 172 -14.35 11.10 -3.69
C ASN A 172 -13.84 11.17 -2.24
N GLU A 173 -13.58 10.02 -1.62
CA GLU A 173 -13.11 9.91 -0.24
C GLU A 173 -11.58 9.74 -0.20
N ILE A 174 -10.92 10.47 0.71
CA ILE A 174 -9.49 10.32 1.00
C ILE A 174 -9.32 9.97 2.48
N PHE A 175 -8.64 8.87 2.76
CA PHE A 175 -8.36 8.41 4.12
C PHE A 175 -6.86 8.46 4.39
N LEU A 176 -6.46 9.07 5.49
CA LEU A 176 -5.12 8.90 6.04
C LEU A 176 -5.09 7.60 6.85
N MET A 177 -4.26 6.64 6.42
CA MET A 177 -4.16 5.34 7.09
C MET A 177 -3.25 5.40 8.32
N GLY A 178 -3.71 4.82 9.41
CA GLY A 178 -2.92 4.62 10.61
C GLY A 178 -1.68 3.75 10.34
N GLN A 179 -0.62 4.00 11.09
CA GLN A 179 0.62 3.22 11.00
C GLN A 179 0.89 2.49 12.30
N ASN A 180 1.55 1.32 12.21
CA ASN A 180 1.82 0.49 13.38
C ASN A 180 2.66 1.22 14.42
N ARG A 181 2.12 1.32 15.63
CA ARG A 181 2.77 1.82 16.84
C ARG A 181 2.35 0.92 18.00
N PRO A 182 3.17 0.79 19.08
CA PRO A 182 2.72 0.11 20.28
C PRO A 182 1.43 0.77 20.81
N LEU A 183 0.39 0.00 21.01
CA LEU A 183 -0.87 0.46 21.61
C LEU A 183 -0.78 0.42 23.13
N ARG A 184 -0.11 -0.60 23.67
CA ARG A 184 -0.02 -0.88 25.07
C ARG A 184 1.26 -1.62 25.42
N SER A 185 1.73 -1.48 26.66
CA SER A 185 2.84 -2.27 27.18
C SER A 185 2.52 -2.76 28.59
N ILE A 186 3.10 -3.87 28.99
CA ILE A 186 3.13 -4.36 30.36
C ILE A 186 4.56 -4.81 30.69
N HIS A 187 4.90 -4.73 31.97
CA HIS A 187 6.23 -5.10 32.47
C HIS A 187 6.13 -6.13 33.61
N ARG A 188 7.08 -7.04 33.68
CA ARG A 188 7.27 -7.99 34.77
C ARG A 188 8.75 -8.12 35.09
N GLY A 189 9.14 -7.73 36.31
CA GLY A 189 10.55 -7.66 36.76
C GLY A 189 11.28 -9.02 36.75
N GLU A 190 10.55 -10.10 36.93
CA GLU A 190 11.06 -11.49 36.97
C GLU A 190 11.14 -12.13 35.56
N GLY A 191 10.73 -11.43 34.54
CA GLY A 191 10.60 -11.97 33.18
C GLY A 191 9.29 -12.73 32.96
N TRP A 192 9.12 -13.30 31.76
CA TRP A 192 7.89 -13.95 31.32
C TRP A 192 8.11 -15.44 31.04
N SER A 193 7.21 -16.28 31.59
CA SER A 193 7.01 -17.68 31.16
C SER A 193 5.78 -17.76 30.24
N PRO A 194 5.60 -18.82 29.43
CA PRO A 194 4.39 -19.04 28.66
C PRO A 194 3.10 -18.97 29.48
N GLU A 195 3.13 -19.55 30.68
CA GLU A 195 2.01 -19.56 31.62
C GLU A 195 1.70 -18.14 32.12
N ALA A 196 2.73 -17.37 32.51
CA ALA A 196 2.56 -15.97 32.94
C ALA A 196 2.06 -15.06 31.80
N ILE A 197 2.45 -15.33 30.55
CA ILE A 197 1.90 -14.63 29.37
C ILE A 197 0.40 -14.94 29.24
N ALA A 198 0.01 -16.21 29.33
CA ALA A 198 -1.39 -16.63 29.21
C ALA A 198 -2.26 -16.06 30.35
N GLU A 199 -1.73 -16.02 31.56
CA GLU A 199 -2.47 -15.62 32.78
C GLU A 199 -2.57 -14.09 32.92
N HIS A 200 -1.54 -13.33 32.48
CA HIS A 200 -1.45 -11.88 32.74
C HIS A 200 -1.40 -11.04 31.49
N ALA A 201 -0.53 -11.37 30.50
CA ALA A 201 -0.30 -10.50 29.35
C ALA A 201 -1.48 -10.49 28.38
N ILE A 202 -1.94 -11.67 27.98
CA ILE A 202 -3.05 -11.77 27.01
C ILE A 202 -4.35 -11.20 27.56
N PRO A 203 -4.78 -11.47 28.81
CA PRO A 203 -5.94 -10.80 29.40
C PRO A 203 -5.82 -9.27 29.44
N ALA A 204 -4.61 -8.74 29.74
CA ALA A 204 -4.37 -7.30 29.75
C ALA A 204 -4.50 -6.66 28.37
N PHE A 205 -4.18 -7.36 27.28
CA PHE A 205 -4.27 -6.87 25.90
C PHE A 205 -5.60 -7.18 25.21
N LYS A 206 -6.45 -8.01 25.82
CA LYS A 206 -7.63 -8.57 25.14
C LYS A 206 -8.56 -7.54 24.52
N SER A 207 -8.74 -6.38 25.15
CA SER A 207 -9.59 -5.29 24.64
C SER A 207 -8.99 -4.58 23.44
N ASP A 208 -7.69 -4.70 23.22
CA ASP A 208 -6.94 -3.96 22.21
C ASP A 208 -6.47 -4.86 21.05
N LEU A 209 -6.81 -6.15 21.10
CA LEU A 209 -6.52 -7.08 20.00
C LEU A 209 -7.39 -6.73 18.79
N TYR A 210 -6.74 -6.51 17.64
CA TYR A 210 -7.47 -6.25 16.40
C TYR A 210 -8.29 -7.47 15.96
N PRO A 211 -9.54 -7.27 15.55
CA PRO A 211 -10.31 -8.31 14.88
C PRO A 211 -9.66 -8.69 13.54
N LEU A 212 -9.94 -9.88 13.05
CA LEU A 212 -9.47 -10.35 11.75
C LEU A 212 -10.42 -9.84 10.65
N ASP A 213 -10.31 -8.57 10.31
CA ASP A 213 -11.11 -7.93 9.27
C ASP A 213 -10.51 -8.14 7.87
N ARG A 214 -11.38 -8.07 6.87
CA ARG A 214 -11.00 -7.90 5.47
C ARG A 214 -11.09 -6.42 5.09
N SER A 215 -10.48 -6.04 3.99
CA SER A 215 -10.56 -4.67 3.47
C SER A 215 -12.00 -4.15 3.36
N GLN A 216 -12.93 -4.98 2.90
CA GLN A 216 -14.35 -4.59 2.76
C GLN A 216 -15.10 -4.41 4.08
N ASP A 217 -14.62 -4.98 5.18
CA ASP A 217 -15.31 -4.95 6.47
C ASP A 217 -15.07 -3.60 7.19
N ILE A 218 -14.01 -2.86 6.80
CA ILE A 218 -13.64 -1.55 7.39
C ILE A 218 -14.51 -0.41 6.86
N TRP A 219 -15.02 -0.54 5.62
CA TRP A 219 -15.89 0.47 5.00
C TRP A 219 -17.27 -0.12 4.72
N PRO A 220 -18.18 -0.14 5.73
CA PRO A 220 -19.51 -0.75 5.58
C PRO A 220 -20.49 0.10 4.75
N TRP A 221 -20.09 1.32 4.34
CA TRP A 221 -20.89 2.19 3.49
C TRP A 221 -20.45 2.11 2.02
N ASP A 222 -21.35 2.49 1.12
CA ASP A 222 -21.05 2.63 -0.30
C ASP A 222 -20.10 3.82 -0.56
N PRO A 223 -19.26 3.78 -1.61
CA PRO A 223 -18.38 4.90 -1.97
C PRO A 223 -19.19 6.17 -2.31
N VAL A 224 -18.74 7.32 -1.83
CA VAL A 224 -19.35 8.64 -2.09
C VAL A 224 -18.39 9.56 -2.85
#